data_99e21337e573934f34d9bb2cbfb1b5ef
#
_entry.id   99e21337e573934f34d9bb2cbfb1b5ef
#
_cell.length_a   1.000
_cell.length_b   1.000
_cell.length_c   1.000
_cell.angle_alpha   90.00
_cell.angle_beta   90.00
_cell.angle_gamma   90.00
#
_symmetry.space_group_name_H-M   'P 1'
#
loop_
_entity.id
_entity.type
_entity.pdbx_description
1 polymer ?
#
loop_
_entity_poly.entity_id
_entity_poly.type
_entity_poly.pdbx_seq_one_letter_code
_entity_poly.pdbx_strand_id
1 'polypeptide(L)'
;KVVLATPIAETSLTIEGVRAVIDSGLCRKLVFDARTQLSALQTVRISLDMATQRMGRAGRVAEGVCYRLWSKASESRMLSQRLPEIEEADLAPLLLDVVAFGEQHVEELPWLTLPPRPERILATERLRNLGAITTENSITPIGKKMAQLPCHPRIARMMLSAPSKEMQALACDIAALIEEKDPLAETESGADLSLRITRLRQARSLHQIGRWSRIAQIAREYQRMIHTEQSNTDVSPEDCGLLIALAYPERVAKSTDGVGHFRLADGNNAQ
;
A
#
# COMPACT_ATOMS: atom_id res chain seq x y z
N LYS A 1 28.34 18.95 9.88
CA LYS A 1 27.21 18.03 10.07
C LYS A 1 26.62 17.66 8.72
N VAL A 2 26.39 16.37 8.46
CA VAL A 2 25.72 15.86 7.25
C VAL A 2 24.35 15.31 7.67
N VAL A 3 23.31 15.61 6.89
CA VAL A 3 21.94 15.12 7.10
C VAL A 3 21.54 14.33 5.87
N LEU A 4 21.16 13.08 6.06
CA LEU A 4 20.53 12.25 5.03
C LEU A 4 19.01 12.43 5.15
N ALA A 5 18.36 12.73 4.04
CA ALA A 5 16.93 13.03 4.03
C ALA A 5 16.22 12.31 2.87
N THR A 6 14.97 11.95 3.12
CA THR A 6 14.02 11.49 2.11
C THR A 6 13.21 12.69 1.57
N PRO A 7 12.28 12.51 0.62
CA PRO A 7 11.42 13.60 0.12
C PRO A 7 10.66 14.40 1.19
N ILE A 8 10.51 13.89 2.42
CA ILE A 8 9.91 14.62 3.53
C ILE A 8 10.61 15.97 3.81
N ALA A 9 11.90 16.07 3.49
CA ALA A 9 12.67 17.32 3.64
C ALA A 9 12.37 18.34 2.53
N GLU A 10 11.63 18.01 1.49
CA GLU A 10 11.27 18.96 0.42
C GLU A 10 10.32 20.05 0.91
N THR A 11 9.32 19.69 1.71
CA THR A 11 8.25 20.60 2.12
C THR A 11 8.01 20.62 3.63
N SER A 12 8.00 19.45 4.26
CA SER A 12 7.43 19.27 5.61
C SER A 12 8.37 19.58 6.76
N LEU A 13 9.70 19.54 6.54
CA LEU A 13 10.68 19.79 7.59
C LEU A 13 11.57 20.98 7.26
N THR A 14 11.76 21.87 8.22
CA THR A 14 12.76 22.90 8.14
C THR A 14 14.00 22.43 8.88
N ILE A 15 15.10 22.22 8.14
CA ILE A 15 16.40 21.90 8.74
C ILE A 15 17.21 23.21 8.76
N GLU A 16 17.45 23.71 9.96
CA GLU A 16 18.21 24.96 10.12
C GLU A 16 19.67 24.81 9.70
N GLY A 17 20.23 25.87 9.13
CA GLY A 17 21.65 25.94 8.78
C GLY A 17 22.09 25.12 7.59
N VAL A 18 21.17 24.63 6.74
CA VAL A 18 21.51 23.97 5.48
C VAL A 18 22.11 24.99 4.52
N ARG A 19 23.36 24.78 4.14
CA ARG A 19 24.12 25.62 3.20
C ARG A 19 24.40 24.93 1.87
N ALA A 20 24.41 23.60 1.87
CA ALA A 20 24.64 22.82 0.68
C ALA A 20 23.59 21.69 0.60
N VAL A 21 23.05 21.50 -0.60
CA VAL A 21 22.20 20.36 -0.96
C VAL A 21 22.92 19.53 -2.00
N ILE A 22 22.98 18.22 -1.79
CA ILE A 22 23.43 17.25 -2.78
C ILE A 22 22.21 16.44 -3.17
N ASP A 23 21.74 16.60 -4.41
CA ASP A 23 20.52 15.96 -4.89
C ASP A 23 20.87 14.85 -5.89
N SER A 24 20.44 13.62 -5.57
CA SER A 24 20.63 12.45 -6.44
C SER A 24 19.73 12.45 -7.67
N GLY A 25 18.68 13.28 -7.72
CA GLY A 25 17.67 13.24 -8.77
C GLY A 25 16.70 12.05 -8.66
N LEU A 26 16.69 11.37 -7.51
CA LEU A 26 15.87 10.18 -7.28
C LEU A 26 14.96 10.38 -6.06
N CYS A 27 13.82 9.70 -6.08
CA CYS A 27 12.96 9.54 -4.92
C CYS A 27 12.37 8.12 -4.88
N ARG A 28 11.97 7.67 -3.70
CA ARG A 28 11.13 6.48 -3.57
C ARG A 28 9.67 6.92 -3.54
N LYS A 29 8.86 6.31 -4.39
CA LYS A 29 7.46 6.61 -4.58
C LYS A 29 6.66 5.31 -4.65
N LEU A 30 5.49 5.31 -4.03
CA LEU A 30 4.53 4.23 -4.22
C LEU A 30 3.95 4.38 -5.63
N VAL A 31 4.11 3.36 -6.46
CA VAL A 31 3.62 3.33 -7.85
C VAL A 31 2.62 2.21 -7.97
N PHE A 32 1.41 2.55 -8.40
CA PHE A 32 0.38 1.57 -8.71
C PHE A 32 0.60 1.03 -10.13
N ASP A 33 0.67 -0.28 -10.26
CA ASP A 33 0.72 -0.98 -11.56
C ASP A 33 -0.67 -1.52 -11.89
N ALA A 34 -1.35 -0.91 -12.85
CA ALA A 34 -2.69 -1.31 -13.28
C ALA A 34 -2.74 -2.76 -13.82
N ARG A 35 -1.63 -3.27 -14.38
CA ARG A 35 -1.54 -4.63 -14.90
C ARG A 35 -1.52 -5.67 -13.79
N THR A 36 -0.75 -5.42 -12.74
CA THR A 36 -0.66 -6.33 -11.59
C THR A 36 -1.67 -5.97 -10.49
N GLN A 37 -2.28 -4.81 -10.57
CA GLN A 37 -3.18 -4.24 -9.58
C GLN A 37 -2.57 -4.15 -8.17
N LEU A 38 -1.26 -4.00 -8.10
CA LEU A 38 -0.51 -3.84 -6.86
C LEU A 38 0.25 -2.52 -6.86
N SER A 39 0.40 -1.97 -5.67
CA SER A 39 1.28 -0.84 -5.45
C SER A 39 2.62 -1.31 -4.91
N ALA A 40 3.71 -0.81 -5.49
CA ALA A 40 5.06 -1.13 -5.05
C ALA A 40 5.88 0.15 -4.86
N LEU A 41 6.74 0.14 -3.84
CA LEU A 41 7.65 1.25 -3.60
C LEU A 41 8.82 1.19 -4.58
N GLN A 42 8.84 2.08 -5.57
CA GLN A 42 9.85 2.14 -6.62
C GLN A 42 10.76 3.35 -6.46
N THR A 43 12.01 3.21 -6.92
CA THR A 43 12.93 4.34 -7.06
C THR A 43 12.72 4.96 -8.43
N VAL A 44 12.25 6.20 -8.46
CA VAL A 44 11.94 6.94 -9.69
C VAL A 44 12.72 8.24 -9.78
N ARG A 45 12.83 8.81 -10.97
CA ARG A 45 13.38 10.16 -11.16
C ARG A 45 12.41 11.20 -10.63
N ILE A 46 12.97 12.27 -10.06
CA ILE A 46 12.19 13.44 -9.64
C ILE A 46 11.83 14.31 -10.83
N SER A 47 10.85 15.19 -10.64
CA SER A 47 10.51 16.27 -11.57
C SER A 47 11.32 17.54 -11.28
N LEU A 48 11.30 18.52 -12.20
CA LEU A 48 12.07 19.78 -12.06
C LEU A 48 11.55 20.63 -10.90
N ASP A 49 10.25 20.62 -10.61
CA ASP A 49 9.68 21.31 -9.46
C ASP A 49 10.23 20.74 -8.14
N MET A 50 10.35 19.41 -8.02
CA MET A 50 10.96 18.75 -6.86
C MET A 50 12.44 19.15 -6.72
N ALA A 51 13.20 19.14 -7.83
CA ALA A 51 14.61 19.57 -7.83
C ALA A 51 14.75 21.02 -7.36
N THR A 52 13.84 21.90 -7.77
CA THR A 52 13.81 23.30 -7.36
C THR A 52 13.48 23.47 -5.88
N GLN A 53 12.49 22.70 -5.37
CA GLN A 53 12.16 22.70 -3.95
C GLN A 53 13.32 22.21 -3.07
N ARG A 54 14.03 21.14 -3.50
CA ARG A 54 15.22 20.64 -2.79
C ARG A 54 16.34 21.66 -2.80
N MET A 55 16.62 22.27 -3.95
CA MET A 55 17.61 23.34 -4.07
C MET A 55 17.30 24.51 -3.13
N GLY A 56 16.03 24.92 -3.03
CA GLY A 56 15.58 26.01 -2.16
C GLY A 56 15.86 25.78 -0.68
N ARG A 57 16.17 24.56 -0.26
CA ARG A 57 16.56 24.26 1.12
C ARG A 57 17.94 24.80 1.48
N ALA A 58 18.87 24.86 0.52
CA ALA A 58 20.19 25.47 0.74
C ALA A 58 20.11 27.01 0.86
N GLY A 59 19.20 27.62 0.10
CA GLY A 59 19.07 29.08 0.03
C GLY A 59 18.04 29.71 0.97
N ARG A 60 17.51 28.98 1.95
CA ARG A 60 16.36 29.44 2.75
C ARG A 60 16.66 30.58 3.72
N VAL A 61 17.82 30.58 4.35
CA VAL A 61 18.23 31.54 5.41
C VAL A 61 19.39 32.43 4.95
N ALA A 62 20.23 31.92 4.06
CA ALA A 62 21.38 32.63 3.51
C ALA A 62 21.81 31.94 2.20
N GLU A 63 22.73 32.57 1.46
CA GLU A 63 23.26 31.99 0.23
C GLU A 63 23.76 30.55 0.44
N GLY A 64 23.41 29.69 -0.49
CA GLY A 64 23.73 28.27 -0.45
C GLY A 64 24.01 27.71 -1.84
N VAL A 65 24.48 26.46 -1.90
CA VAL A 65 24.83 25.77 -3.13
C VAL A 65 24.05 24.46 -3.26
N CYS A 66 23.65 24.11 -4.48
CA CYS A 66 23.04 22.82 -4.78
C CYS A 66 23.85 22.08 -5.84
N TYR A 67 24.26 20.86 -5.50
CA TYR A 67 24.94 19.95 -6.41
C TYR A 67 23.93 18.93 -6.94
N ARG A 68 23.58 19.04 -8.22
CA ARG A 68 22.70 18.10 -8.92
C ARG A 68 23.54 16.96 -9.51
N LEU A 69 23.29 15.72 -9.07
CA LEU A 69 24.07 14.56 -9.49
C LEU A 69 23.53 13.93 -10.79
N TRP A 70 23.12 14.75 -11.75
CA TRP A 70 22.67 14.31 -13.06
C TRP A 70 23.14 15.26 -14.16
N SER A 71 23.14 14.76 -15.41
CA SER A 71 23.55 15.54 -16.58
C SER A 71 22.42 16.45 -17.08
N LYS A 72 22.80 17.52 -17.83
CA LYS A 72 21.82 18.38 -18.54
C LYS A 72 20.93 17.58 -19.49
N ALA A 73 21.46 16.55 -20.15
CA ALA A 73 20.69 15.66 -21.01
C ALA A 73 19.68 14.80 -20.22
N SER A 74 19.95 14.49 -18.97
CA SER A 74 18.99 13.84 -18.08
C SER A 74 17.92 14.83 -17.60
N GLU A 75 18.32 16.06 -17.32
CA GLU A 75 17.42 17.15 -16.88
C GLU A 75 16.38 17.49 -17.96
N SER A 76 16.78 17.57 -19.23
CA SER A 76 15.84 17.85 -20.33
C SER A 76 14.76 16.79 -20.54
N ARG A 77 14.93 15.60 -19.95
CA ARG A 77 13.95 14.50 -19.98
C ARG A 77 13.13 14.37 -18.70
N MET A 78 13.38 15.20 -17.70
CA MET A 78 12.56 15.23 -16.48
C MET A 78 11.23 15.92 -16.76
N LEU A 79 10.19 15.45 -16.09
CA LEU A 79 8.90 16.14 -16.09
C LEU A 79 9.08 17.54 -15.47
N SER A 80 8.39 18.54 -16.02
CA SER A 80 8.41 19.90 -15.44
C SER A 80 7.83 19.93 -14.03
N GLN A 81 6.74 19.18 -13.84
CA GLN A 81 6.03 19.08 -12.57
C GLN A 81 5.69 17.61 -12.28
N ARG A 82 5.54 17.27 -10.99
CA ARG A 82 5.04 15.97 -10.57
C ARG A 82 3.58 15.81 -10.99
N LEU A 83 3.19 14.59 -11.33
CA LEU A 83 1.78 14.29 -11.56
C LEU A 83 1.03 14.36 -10.22
N PRO A 84 -0.24 14.83 -10.23
CA PRO A 84 -1.12 14.70 -9.08
C PRO A 84 -1.25 13.25 -8.63
N GLU A 85 -1.30 13.01 -7.32
CA GLU A 85 -1.39 11.67 -6.75
C GLU A 85 -2.59 10.88 -7.30
N ILE A 86 -3.70 11.59 -7.55
CA ILE A 86 -4.95 11.01 -8.08
C ILE A 86 -4.79 10.38 -9.48
N GLU A 87 -3.74 10.74 -10.23
CA GLU A 87 -3.43 10.17 -11.55
C GLU A 87 -2.56 8.91 -11.47
N GLU A 88 -1.96 8.63 -10.31
CA GLU A 88 -0.97 7.56 -10.17
C GLU A 88 -1.30 6.55 -9.07
N ALA A 89 -2.25 6.88 -8.17
CA ALA A 89 -2.63 6.03 -7.05
C ALA A 89 -3.67 4.97 -7.43
N ASP A 90 -3.78 3.94 -6.59
CA ASP A 90 -4.93 3.04 -6.61
C ASP A 90 -6.19 3.82 -6.17
N LEU A 91 -7.17 3.91 -7.05
CA LEU A 91 -8.40 4.67 -6.80
C LEU A 91 -9.46 3.89 -6.02
N ALA A 92 -9.27 2.60 -5.73
CA ALA A 92 -10.29 1.81 -5.06
C ALA A 92 -10.64 2.33 -3.63
N PRO A 93 -9.68 2.75 -2.79
CA PRO A 93 -10.01 3.38 -1.51
C PRO A 93 -10.83 4.65 -1.70
N LEU A 94 -10.38 5.58 -2.56
CA LEU A 94 -11.06 6.84 -2.82
C LEU A 94 -12.49 6.63 -3.33
N LEU A 95 -12.69 5.71 -4.29
CA LEU A 95 -14.02 5.44 -4.82
C LEU A 95 -14.94 4.81 -3.79
N LEU A 96 -14.41 3.95 -2.90
CA LEU A 96 -15.21 3.39 -1.80
C LEU A 96 -15.69 4.50 -0.86
N ASP A 97 -14.82 5.46 -0.51
CA ASP A 97 -15.17 6.58 0.36
C ASP A 97 -16.22 7.48 -0.29
N VAL A 98 -16.08 7.79 -1.58
CA VAL A 98 -17.03 8.60 -2.34
C VAL A 98 -18.42 7.94 -2.38
N VAL A 99 -18.47 6.64 -2.67
CA VAL A 99 -19.74 5.89 -2.69
C VAL A 99 -20.31 5.72 -1.26
N ALA A 100 -19.46 5.57 -0.25
CA ALA A 100 -19.91 5.51 1.15
C ALA A 100 -20.48 6.84 1.63
N PHE A 101 -19.98 7.96 1.10
CA PHE A 101 -20.53 9.30 1.34
C PHE A 101 -21.92 9.50 0.68
N GLY A 102 -22.27 8.68 -0.30
CA GLY A 102 -23.57 8.69 -0.98
C GLY A 102 -23.51 9.15 -2.43
N GLU A 103 -22.32 9.41 -2.98
CA GLU A 103 -22.16 9.84 -4.37
C GLU A 103 -21.90 8.62 -5.27
N GLN A 104 -22.71 8.48 -6.32
CA GLN A 104 -22.60 7.37 -7.30
C GLN A 104 -21.92 7.80 -8.60
N HIS A 105 -21.93 9.11 -8.89
CA HIS A 105 -21.37 9.71 -10.11
C HIS A 105 -20.08 10.47 -9.78
N VAL A 106 -19.02 9.72 -9.57
CA VAL A 106 -17.71 10.27 -9.16
C VAL A 106 -17.23 11.40 -10.08
N GLU A 107 -17.55 11.32 -11.37
CA GLU A 107 -17.22 12.32 -12.39
C GLU A 107 -17.94 13.66 -12.22
N GLU A 108 -19.04 13.70 -11.49
CA GLU A 108 -19.83 14.93 -11.27
C GLU A 108 -19.32 15.74 -10.08
N LEU A 109 -18.42 15.18 -9.27
CA LEU A 109 -17.79 15.91 -8.17
C LEU A 109 -16.85 17.01 -8.67
N PRO A 110 -16.72 18.12 -7.96
CA PRO A 110 -15.89 19.26 -8.36
C PRO A 110 -14.40 18.98 -8.13
N TRP A 111 -13.83 18.04 -8.88
CA TRP A 111 -12.42 17.71 -8.81
C TRP A 111 -11.54 18.85 -9.33
N LEU A 112 -10.42 19.12 -8.66
CA LEU A 112 -9.36 19.94 -9.22
C LEU A 112 -8.69 19.24 -10.41
N THR A 113 -8.45 17.94 -10.29
CA THR A 113 -7.99 17.05 -11.34
C THR A 113 -8.90 15.82 -11.33
N LEU A 114 -9.64 15.60 -12.41
CA LEU A 114 -10.54 14.45 -12.51
C LEU A 114 -9.71 13.15 -12.53
N PRO A 115 -10.04 12.15 -11.67
CA PRO A 115 -9.39 10.85 -11.72
C PRO A 115 -9.47 10.22 -13.13
N PRO A 116 -8.38 9.65 -13.66
CA PRO A 116 -8.37 9.10 -15.02
C PRO A 116 -9.42 8.01 -15.21
N ARG A 117 -10.07 8.00 -16.38
CA ARG A 117 -11.17 7.07 -16.67
C ARG A 117 -10.76 5.58 -16.59
N PRO A 118 -9.62 5.14 -17.15
CA PRO A 118 -9.22 3.74 -17.08
C PRO A 118 -9.06 3.25 -15.64
N GLU A 119 -8.42 4.04 -14.78
CA GLU A 119 -8.17 3.74 -13.37
C GLU A 119 -9.47 3.72 -12.56
N ARG A 120 -10.42 4.63 -12.88
CA ARG A 120 -11.77 4.61 -12.28
C ARG A 120 -12.54 3.33 -12.63
N ILE A 121 -12.51 2.91 -13.89
CA ILE A 121 -13.16 1.67 -14.33
C ILE A 121 -12.55 0.49 -13.58
N LEU A 122 -11.23 0.36 -13.56
CA LEU A 122 -10.53 -0.72 -12.87
C LEU A 122 -10.85 -0.76 -11.38
N ALA A 123 -10.86 0.39 -10.71
CA ALA A 123 -11.19 0.50 -9.29
C ALA A 123 -12.67 0.14 -9.02
N THR A 124 -13.59 0.58 -9.88
CA THR A 124 -15.02 0.24 -9.78
C THR A 124 -15.25 -1.27 -9.92
N GLU A 125 -14.65 -1.91 -10.92
CA GLU A 125 -14.72 -3.36 -11.13
C GLU A 125 -14.16 -4.11 -9.92
N ARG A 126 -13.04 -3.64 -9.36
CA ARG A 126 -12.47 -4.21 -8.15
C ARG A 126 -13.44 -4.12 -6.96
N LEU A 127 -14.04 -2.96 -6.72
CA LEU A 127 -15.01 -2.79 -5.64
C LEU A 127 -16.24 -3.68 -5.81
N ARG A 128 -16.70 -3.89 -7.05
CA ARG A 128 -17.76 -4.86 -7.36
C ARG A 128 -17.33 -6.30 -7.05
N ASN A 129 -16.14 -6.70 -7.50
CA ASN A 129 -15.59 -8.04 -7.24
C ASN A 129 -15.37 -8.31 -5.75
N LEU A 130 -15.04 -7.29 -4.97
CA LEU A 130 -14.96 -7.37 -3.52
C LEU A 130 -16.37 -7.33 -2.86
N GLY A 131 -17.43 -7.13 -3.62
CA GLY A 131 -18.79 -7.01 -3.10
C GLY A 131 -19.04 -5.72 -2.32
N ALA A 132 -18.16 -4.73 -2.42
CA ALA A 132 -18.30 -3.46 -1.71
C ALA A 132 -19.40 -2.58 -2.30
N ILE A 133 -19.60 -2.65 -3.61
CA ILE A 133 -20.66 -1.94 -4.34
C ILE A 133 -21.45 -2.89 -5.24
N THR A 134 -22.67 -2.52 -5.58
CA THR A 134 -23.55 -3.24 -6.51
C THR A 134 -23.16 -2.93 -7.97
N THR A 135 -23.84 -3.59 -8.92
CA THR A 135 -23.72 -3.29 -10.37
C THR A 135 -24.10 -1.86 -10.70
N GLU A 136 -25.01 -1.25 -9.94
CA GLU A 136 -25.48 0.14 -10.06
C GLU A 136 -24.60 1.13 -9.27
N ASN A 137 -23.42 0.71 -8.81
CA ASN A 137 -22.48 1.51 -7.98
C ASN A 137 -23.05 1.95 -6.61
N SER A 138 -24.06 1.31 -6.10
CA SER A 138 -24.58 1.58 -4.75
C SER A 138 -23.76 0.81 -3.72
N ILE A 139 -23.52 1.42 -2.56
CA ILE A 139 -22.77 0.77 -1.48
C ILE A 139 -23.55 -0.38 -0.87
N THR A 140 -22.89 -1.51 -0.66
CA THR A 140 -23.47 -2.69 0.00
C THR A 140 -23.32 -2.61 1.52
N PRO A 141 -24.05 -3.45 2.30
CA PRO A 141 -23.85 -3.52 3.76
C PRO A 141 -22.39 -3.86 4.16
N ILE A 142 -21.72 -4.74 3.40
CA ILE A 142 -20.30 -5.03 3.66
C ILE A 142 -19.40 -3.88 3.21
N GLY A 143 -19.73 -3.21 2.10
CA GLY A 143 -19.01 -2.02 1.65
C GLY A 143 -19.00 -0.91 2.68
N LYS A 144 -20.14 -0.66 3.36
CA LYS A 144 -20.22 0.30 4.48
C LYS A 144 -19.26 -0.05 5.61
N LYS A 145 -19.16 -1.35 5.96
CA LYS A 145 -18.21 -1.81 6.99
C LYS A 145 -16.76 -1.68 6.53
N MET A 146 -16.50 -1.96 5.24
CA MET A 146 -15.16 -1.81 4.66
C MET A 146 -14.69 -0.36 4.70
N ALA A 147 -15.55 0.60 4.36
CA ALA A 147 -15.25 2.04 4.41
C ALA A 147 -14.98 2.59 5.84
N GLN A 148 -15.33 1.85 6.88
CA GLN A 148 -15.04 2.22 8.27
C GLN A 148 -13.65 1.77 8.74
N LEU A 149 -12.96 0.92 7.96
CA LEU A 149 -11.64 0.41 8.31
C LEU A 149 -10.54 1.25 7.63
N PRO A 150 -9.51 1.69 8.38
CA PRO A 150 -8.44 2.53 7.83
C PRO A 150 -7.41 1.71 7.05
N CYS A 151 -7.88 0.93 6.07
CA CYS A 151 -7.04 0.08 5.26
C CYS A 151 -7.60 -0.05 3.83
N HIS A 152 -6.79 -0.62 2.95
CA HIS A 152 -7.21 -0.89 1.59
C HIS A 152 -8.47 -1.80 1.55
N PRO A 153 -9.46 -1.56 0.65
CA PRO A 153 -10.70 -2.36 0.57
C PRO A 153 -10.48 -3.87 0.48
N ARG A 154 -9.41 -4.34 -0.16
CA ARG A 154 -9.03 -5.76 -0.21
C ARG A 154 -8.76 -6.33 1.18
N ILE A 155 -8.03 -5.60 1.99
CA ILE A 155 -7.66 -5.99 3.37
C ILE A 155 -8.91 -5.96 4.26
N ALA A 156 -9.73 -4.92 4.14
CA ALA A 156 -11.01 -4.84 4.83
C ALA A 156 -11.92 -6.03 4.47
N ARG A 157 -12.00 -6.39 3.18
CA ARG A 157 -12.77 -7.56 2.72
C ARG A 157 -12.29 -8.86 3.36
N MET A 158 -10.98 -9.09 3.39
CA MET A 158 -10.37 -10.27 4.02
C MET A 158 -10.78 -10.39 5.49
N MET A 159 -10.62 -9.33 6.27
CA MET A 159 -10.94 -9.33 7.69
C MET A 159 -12.43 -9.55 7.97
N LEU A 160 -13.30 -8.86 7.21
CA LEU A 160 -14.76 -8.91 7.43
C LEU A 160 -15.42 -10.19 6.91
N SER A 161 -14.78 -10.91 5.99
CA SER A 161 -15.31 -12.13 5.37
C SER A 161 -14.68 -13.41 5.88
N ALA A 162 -13.76 -13.32 6.83
CA ALA A 162 -13.16 -14.49 7.47
C ALA A 162 -14.26 -15.31 8.19
N PRO A 163 -14.28 -16.66 7.97
CA PRO A 163 -15.43 -17.50 8.31
C PRO A 163 -15.64 -17.75 9.81
N SER A 164 -14.61 -17.55 10.65
CA SER A 164 -14.71 -17.73 12.11
C SER A 164 -13.99 -16.59 12.85
N LYS A 165 -14.19 -16.51 14.16
CA LYS A 165 -13.50 -15.52 15.01
C LYS A 165 -11.98 -15.74 15.03
N GLU A 166 -11.54 -17.00 15.03
CA GLU A 166 -10.13 -17.37 14.95
C GLU A 166 -9.53 -16.93 13.61
N MET A 167 -10.26 -17.14 12.51
CA MET A 167 -9.86 -16.69 11.17
C MET A 167 -9.90 -15.17 11.05
N GLN A 168 -10.82 -14.47 11.73
CA GLN A 168 -10.80 -13.01 11.82
C GLN A 168 -9.56 -12.50 12.54
N ALA A 169 -9.17 -13.13 13.65
CA ALA A 169 -7.94 -12.80 14.36
C ALA A 169 -6.69 -13.02 13.47
N LEU A 170 -6.66 -14.13 12.72
CA LEU A 170 -5.60 -14.42 11.74
C LEU A 170 -5.58 -13.38 10.62
N ALA A 171 -6.74 -12.98 10.09
CA ALA A 171 -6.84 -11.95 9.06
C ALA A 171 -6.31 -10.59 9.54
N CYS A 172 -6.54 -10.22 10.81
CA CYS A 172 -5.95 -9.01 11.41
C CYS A 172 -4.41 -9.10 11.53
N ASP A 173 -3.89 -10.28 11.89
CA ASP A 173 -2.45 -10.51 11.92
C ASP A 173 -1.83 -10.38 10.52
N ILE A 174 -2.48 -10.98 9.50
CA ILE A 174 -2.07 -10.88 8.10
C ILE A 174 -2.14 -9.43 7.60
N ALA A 175 -3.23 -8.71 7.88
CA ALA A 175 -3.40 -7.30 7.52
C ALA A 175 -2.24 -6.44 8.04
N ALA A 176 -1.92 -6.58 9.31
CA ALA A 176 -0.83 -5.84 9.94
C ALA A 176 0.55 -6.17 9.35
N LEU A 177 0.77 -7.42 8.93
CA LEU A 177 2.01 -7.83 8.26
C LEU A 177 2.14 -7.27 6.85
N ILE A 178 1.03 -7.17 6.10
CA ILE A 178 1.04 -6.63 4.74
C ILE A 178 1.31 -5.12 4.74
N GLU A 179 0.84 -4.41 5.76
CA GLU A 179 0.95 -2.95 5.84
C GLU A 179 2.29 -2.46 6.41
N GLU A 180 3.02 -3.31 7.09
CA GLU A 180 4.27 -2.93 7.73
C GLU A 180 5.49 -3.57 7.05
N LYS A 181 6.65 -3.00 7.33
CA LYS A 181 7.92 -3.57 6.87
C LYS A 181 8.10 -4.96 7.47
N ASP A 182 8.45 -5.93 6.62
CA ASP A 182 8.78 -7.29 7.05
C ASP A 182 9.88 -7.26 8.13
N PRO A 183 9.61 -7.79 9.32
CA PRO A 183 10.60 -7.83 10.40
C PRO A 183 11.64 -8.94 10.23
N LEU A 184 11.43 -9.89 9.31
CA LEU A 184 12.40 -10.96 9.03
C LEU A 184 13.36 -10.52 7.92
N ALA A 185 14.60 -10.97 7.98
CA ALA A 185 15.54 -10.76 6.90
C ALA A 185 15.18 -11.66 5.69
N GLU A 186 15.47 -11.22 4.47
CA GLU A 186 15.21 -11.98 3.24
C GLU A 186 15.84 -13.37 3.28
N THR A 187 16.99 -13.51 3.94
CA THR A 187 17.70 -14.78 4.13
C THR A 187 17.03 -15.75 5.10
N GLU A 188 16.09 -15.25 5.93
CA GLU A 188 15.47 -16.05 6.99
C GLU A 188 14.12 -16.66 6.60
N SER A 189 13.44 -16.15 5.58
CA SER A 189 11.99 -16.40 5.51
C SER A 189 11.38 -16.69 4.15
N GLY A 190 12.07 -16.48 3.02
CA GLY A 190 11.40 -16.60 1.73
C GLY A 190 10.08 -15.78 1.66
N ALA A 191 9.11 -16.25 0.90
CA ALA A 191 7.79 -15.60 0.73
C ALA A 191 6.70 -16.16 1.67
N ASP A 192 7.01 -17.11 2.56
CA ASP A 192 6.01 -17.79 3.39
C ASP A 192 5.43 -16.87 4.48
N LEU A 193 4.15 -16.57 4.33
CA LEU A 193 3.39 -15.73 5.27
C LEU A 193 3.10 -16.47 6.58
N SER A 194 2.84 -17.77 6.53
CA SER A 194 2.50 -18.57 7.72
C SER A 194 3.65 -18.60 8.73
N LEU A 195 4.88 -18.62 8.26
CA LEU A 195 6.08 -18.50 9.11
C LEU A 195 6.10 -17.18 9.87
N ARG A 196 5.75 -16.07 9.22
CA ARG A 196 5.71 -14.74 9.85
C ARG A 196 4.65 -14.66 10.93
N ILE A 197 3.46 -15.20 10.65
CA ILE A 197 2.38 -15.26 11.64
C ILE A 197 2.78 -16.11 12.84
N THR A 198 3.36 -17.28 12.61
CA THR A 198 3.85 -18.15 13.66
C THR A 198 4.87 -17.43 14.55
N ARG A 199 5.83 -16.71 13.96
CA ARG A 199 6.82 -15.93 14.69
C ARG A 199 6.19 -14.77 15.48
N LEU A 200 5.22 -14.05 14.90
CA LEU A 200 4.48 -13.00 15.59
C LEU A 200 3.73 -13.55 16.82
N ARG A 201 2.99 -14.66 16.65
CA ARG A 201 2.22 -15.30 17.73
C ARG A 201 3.12 -15.86 18.81
N GLN A 202 4.23 -16.48 18.44
CA GLN A 202 5.26 -16.95 19.37
C GLN A 202 5.86 -15.78 20.18
N ALA A 203 6.20 -14.66 19.53
CA ALA A 203 6.72 -13.48 20.21
C ALA A 203 5.71 -12.88 21.22
N ARG A 204 4.41 -12.94 20.90
CA ARG A 204 3.34 -12.54 21.83
C ARG A 204 3.24 -13.48 23.03
N SER A 205 3.22 -14.78 22.81
CA SER A 205 3.13 -15.80 23.86
C SER A 205 4.31 -15.75 24.83
N LEU A 206 5.50 -15.50 24.33
CA LEU A 206 6.72 -15.37 25.12
C LEU A 206 6.94 -13.97 25.73
N HIS A 207 6.06 -13.02 25.50
CA HIS A 207 6.20 -11.60 25.87
C HIS A 207 7.50 -10.96 25.34
N GLN A 208 8.04 -11.46 24.23
CA GLN A 208 9.27 -11.01 23.57
C GLN A 208 8.94 -10.30 22.25
N ILE A 209 8.10 -9.28 22.33
CA ILE A 209 7.48 -8.68 21.14
C ILE A 209 8.48 -7.92 20.26
N GLY A 210 9.53 -7.28 20.84
CA GLY A 210 10.66 -6.66 20.14
C GLY A 210 10.32 -6.04 18.77
N ARG A 211 10.95 -6.54 17.71
CA ARG A 211 10.76 -6.10 16.33
C ARG A 211 9.33 -6.28 15.77
N TRP A 212 8.49 -7.07 16.46
CA TRP A 212 7.08 -7.28 16.10
C TRP A 212 6.11 -6.28 16.72
N SER A 213 6.59 -5.35 17.54
CA SER A 213 5.76 -4.47 18.38
C SER A 213 4.76 -3.65 17.55
N ARG A 214 5.20 -3.09 16.43
CA ARG A 214 4.35 -2.28 15.56
C ARG A 214 3.26 -3.13 14.88
N ILE A 215 3.63 -4.28 14.34
CA ILE A 215 2.70 -5.23 13.72
C ILE A 215 1.65 -5.71 14.73
N ALA A 216 2.10 -6.08 15.94
CA ALA A 216 1.19 -6.52 16.99
C ALA A 216 0.25 -5.41 17.48
N GLN A 217 0.68 -4.16 17.45
CA GLN A 217 -0.16 -3.01 17.75
C GLN A 217 -1.25 -2.84 16.69
N ILE A 218 -0.88 -2.80 15.41
CA ILE A 218 -1.83 -2.64 14.28
C ILE A 218 -2.83 -3.80 14.28
N ALA A 219 -2.37 -5.04 14.44
CA ALA A 219 -3.27 -6.19 14.51
C ALA A 219 -4.32 -6.05 15.64
N ARG A 220 -3.90 -5.57 16.82
CA ARG A 220 -4.82 -5.29 17.95
C ARG A 220 -5.82 -4.17 17.62
N GLU A 221 -5.41 -3.14 16.92
CA GLU A 221 -6.30 -2.06 16.49
C GLU A 221 -7.38 -2.60 15.55
N TYR A 222 -7.02 -3.41 14.54
CA TYR A 222 -7.97 -4.08 13.66
C TYR A 222 -8.89 -5.03 14.41
N GLN A 223 -8.37 -5.85 15.33
CA GLN A 223 -9.17 -6.76 16.15
C GLN A 223 -10.25 -6.02 16.96
N ARG A 224 -9.92 -4.86 17.52
CA ARG A 224 -10.90 -4.00 18.22
C ARG A 224 -11.97 -3.47 17.25
N MET A 225 -11.59 -3.01 16.06
CA MET A 225 -12.51 -2.43 15.07
C MET A 225 -13.51 -3.46 14.55
N ILE A 226 -13.10 -4.72 14.37
CA ILE A 226 -14.01 -5.79 13.89
C ILE A 226 -14.59 -6.66 15.03
N HIS A 227 -14.37 -6.27 16.28
CA HIS A 227 -14.89 -6.96 17.48
C HIS A 227 -14.48 -8.44 17.52
N THR A 228 -13.20 -8.73 17.36
CA THR A 228 -12.61 -10.05 17.54
C THR A 228 -11.48 -10.02 18.57
N GLU A 229 -11.22 -11.17 19.19
CA GLU A 229 -10.13 -11.30 20.16
C GLU A 229 -8.84 -11.75 19.51
N GLN A 230 -7.72 -11.46 20.17
CA GLN A 230 -6.42 -11.94 19.74
C GLN A 230 -6.34 -13.47 19.89
N SER A 231 -5.81 -14.14 18.88
CA SER A 231 -5.49 -15.56 18.95
C SER A 231 -3.98 -15.79 18.80
N ASN A 232 -3.46 -16.75 19.54
CA ASN A 232 -2.09 -17.24 19.41
C ASN A 232 -2.02 -18.74 19.12
N THR A 233 -3.12 -19.31 18.58
CA THR A 233 -3.15 -20.71 18.12
C THR A 233 -2.22 -20.95 16.95
N ASP A 234 -1.89 -22.20 16.70
CA ASP A 234 -1.10 -22.58 15.51
C ASP A 234 -1.82 -22.16 14.22
N VAL A 235 -1.04 -21.87 13.20
CA VAL A 235 -1.52 -21.35 11.93
C VAL A 235 -1.19 -22.34 10.82
N SER A 236 -2.21 -22.70 10.04
CA SER A 236 -1.98 -23.50 8.83
C SER A 236 -1.66 -22.60 7.63
N PRO A 237 -0.78 -23.01 6.71
CA PRO A 237 -0.56 -22.32 5.45
C PRO A 237 -1.84 -22.19 4.61
N GLU A 238 -2.74 -23.18 4.68
CA GLU A 238 -4.01 -23.22 3.97
C GLU A 238 -4.94 -22.11 4.45
N ASP A 239 -5.02 -21.86 5.76
CA ASP A 239 -5.81 -20.77 6.34
C ASP A 239 -5.28 -19.41 5.89
N CYS A 240 -3.96 -19.23 5.88
CA CYS A 240 -3.34 -18.02 5.32
C CYS A 240 -3.69 -17.86 3.83
N GLY A 241 -3.60 -18.94 3.05
CA GLY A 241 -3.92 -18.96 1.63
C GLY A 241 -5.38 -18.59 1.37
N LEU A 242 -6.33 -19.16 2.14
CA LEU A 242 -7.75 -18.84 2.04
C LEU A 242 -8.03 -17.36 2.29
N LEU A 243 -7.45 -16.79 3.34
CA LEU A 243 -7.62 -15.38 3.68
C LEU A 243 -7.03 -14.46 2.61
N ILE A 244 -5.83 -14.75 2.12
CA ILE A 244 -5.22 -13.98 1.04
C ILE A 244 -6.07 -14.07 -0.24
N ALA A 245 -6.67 -15.22 -0.55
CA ALA A 245 -7.57 -15.36 -1.70
C ALA A 245 -8.83 -14.49 -1.57
N LEU A 246 -9.32 -14.20 -0.36
CA LEU A 246 -10.42 -13.24 -0.15
C LEU A 246 -10.01 -11.79 -0.46
N ALA A 247 -8.75 -11.43 -0.25
CA ALA A 247 -8.22 -10.10 -0.56
C ALA A 247 -7.81 -9.96 -2.04
N TYR A 248 -7.26 -11.03 -2.61
CA TYR A 248 -6.66 -11.06 -3.94
C TYR A 248 -7.16 -12.25 -4.76
N PRO A 249 -8.47 -12.33 -5.05
CA PRO A 249 -9.05 -13.48 -5.76
C PRO A 249 -8.43 -13.70 -7.14
N GLU A 250 -7.99 -12.64 -7.82
CA GLU A 250 -7.31 -12.71 -9.11
C GLU A 250 -5.91 -13.33 -9.02
N ARG A 251 -5.34 -13.43 -7.82
CA ARG A 251 -4.01 -14.03 -7.56
C ARG A 251 -4.07 -15.51 -7.22
N VAL A 252 -5.25 -16.09 -7.12
CA VAL A 252 -5.38 -17.54 -7.01
C VAL A 252 -4.77 -18.19 -8.25
N ALA A 253 -3.82 -19.08 -8.05
CA ALA A 253 -3.01 -19.66 -9.10
C ALA A 253 -3.20 -21.18 -9.19
N LYS A 254 -3.25 -21.71 -10.42
CA LYS A 254 -3.23 -23.14 -10.69
C LYS A 254 -1.92 -23.51 -11.38
N SER A 255 -1.23 -24.53 -10.86
CA SER A 255 -0.03 -25.09 -11.53
C SER A 255 -0.40 -25.64 -12.90
N THR A 256 0.42 -25.35 -13.90
CA THR A 256 0.23 -25.78 -15.28
C THR A 256 1.09 -26.98 -15.67
N ASP A 257 2.27 -27.13 -15.05
CA ASP A 257 3.25 -28.17 -15.43
C ASP A 257 3.95 -28.84 -14.24
N GLY A 258 3.63 -28.42 -13.00
CA GLY A 258 4.26 -28.94 -11.78
C GLY A 258 5.70 -28.46 -11.52
N VAL A 259 6.26 -27.57 -12.33
CA VAL A 259 7.66 -27.12 -12.28
C VAL A 259 7.75 -25.60 -12.07
N GLY A 260 6.86 -25.03 -11.26
CA GLY A 260 6.93 -23.61 -10.90
C GLY A 260 6.25 -22.66 -11.88
N HIS A 261 5.52 -23.18 -12.87
CA HIS A 261 4.66 -22.37 -13.75
C HIS A 261 3.21 -22.42 -13.28
N PHE A 262 2.60 -21.25 -13.20
CA PHE A 262 1.24 -21.09 -12.70
C PHE A 262 0.42 -20.21 -13.65
N ARG A 263 -0.88 -20.49 -13.72
CA ARG A 263 -1.86 -19.62 -14.34
C ARG A 263 -2.73 -18.99 -13.26
N LEU A 264 -2.75 -17.67 -13.22
CA LEU A 264 -3.56 -16.89 -12.30
C LEU A 264 -5.03 -16.88 -12.73
N ALA A 265 -5.94 -16.61 -11.78
CA ALA A 265 -7.36 -16.52 -12.05
C ALA A 265 -7.73 -15.40 -13.04
N ASP A 266 -6.92 -14.34 -13.14
CA ASP A 266 -7.05 -13.26 -14.13
C ASP A 266 -6.53 -13.64 -15.53
N GLY A 267 -6.01 -14.87 -15.71
CA GLY A 267 -5.48 -15.38 -16.96
C GLY A 267 -3.99 -15.12 -17.22
N ASN A 268 -3.34 -14.34 -16.37
CA ASN A 268 -1.90 -14.09 -16.46
C ASN A 268 -1.09 -15.33 -16.03
N ASN A 269 0.15 -15.43 -16.55
CA ASN A 269 1.10 -16.47 -16.14
C ASN A 269 2.01 -15.91 -15.04
N ALA A 270 2.40 -16.80 -14.10
CA ALA A 270 3.34 -16.52 -13.03
C ALA A 270 4.37 -17.66 -12.90
N GLN A 271 5.54 -17.33 -12.42
CA GLN A 271 6.66 -18.24 -12.10
C GLN A 271 7.06 -18.05 -10.64
#